data_435b2d637f2195c075f50b3d69affef7
#
_entry.id   435b2d637f2195c075f50b3d69affef7
#
_cell.length_a   1.000
_cell.length_b   1.000
_cell.length_c   1.000
_cell.angle_alpha   90.00
_cell.angle_beta   90.00
_cell.angle_gamma   90.00
#
_symmetry.space_group_name_H-M   'P 1'
#
loop_
_entity.id
_entity.type
_entity.pdbx_description
1 polymer ?
#
loop_
_entity_poly.entity_id
_entity_poly.type
_entity_poly.pdbx_seq_one_letter_code
_entity_poly.pdbx_strand_id
1 'polypeptide(L)'
;MSKRRKRKRKLKKNVKIVLIILLILIAGSYPTYKLLNKGKEPNIGERTDKNNDNKEKKYELSLIAVGDYLIHSSLYKDANKHANYDGYDFKPMITNIKEIVSNYDIGYYNQETILGGTELGLSDYPTFNSPYEAGDAMLDAGFNLVSLATNHTMDSGKKAVENSCKYWKEKTNVLTAGSYCSDEERNEIKIAEKNNIKYTMLNYTYGTNGMPVPNDYLVNVWPTDIDNINNPEKDTKYQAYKKQVKEDIEKVRDKVDVLIVAAHWGVEYTFEPTAYEKDMANYLASLGVNIIIGTHPHVIQPVTWIDNTLVIYSLGNFISAQYQNKTPCTDYKCTTGLMTSLNIEKTVSKDKSSIKITNVENELIYNYYNQSTWRGFKVIPFSNSEIKDYLPNYKQVYNTYKEIVQKLDSNIYVKETVD
;
A
#
# COMPACT_ATOMS: atom_id res chain seq x y z
N MET A 1 -29.37 -37.14 -37.74
CA MET A 1 -28.81 -35.78 -37.47
C MET A 1 -29.79 -34.62 -37.68
N SER A 2 -30.99 -34.80 -38.19
CA SER A 2 -31.90 -33.69 -38.57
C SER A 2 -32.75 -33.11 -37.41
N LYS A 3 -33.23 -33.91 -36.45
CA LYS A 3 -34.14 -33.44 -35.36
C LYS A 3 -33.46 -32.53 -34.30
N ARG A 4 -32.17 -32.75 -34.01
CA ARG A 4 -31.43 -31.95 -32.98
C ARG A 4 -31.06 -30.53 -33.48
N ARG A 5 -30.83 -30.37 -34.79
CA ARG A 5 -30.56 -29.06 -35.43
C ARG A 5 -31.80 -28.16 -35.53
N LYS A 6 -32.99 -28.74 -35.81
CA LYS A 6 -34.25 -28.02 -35.84
C LYS A 6 -34.65 -27.47 -34.45
N ARG A 7 -34.42 -28.25 -33.38
CA ARG A 7 -34.75 -27.84 -32.01
C ARG A 7 -33.85 -26.67 -31.52
N LYS A 8 -32.54 -26.69 -31.84
CA LYS A 8 -31.60 -25.56 -31.50
C LYS A 8 -31.94 -24.27 -32.27
N ARG A 9 -32.42 -24.37 -33.52
CA ARG A 9 -32.84 -23.17 -34.30
C ARG A 9 -34.14 -22.57 -33.74
N LYS A 10 -35.09 -23.41 -33.30
CA LYS A 10 -36.35 -22.92 -32.69
C LYS A 10 -36.10 -22.25 -31.33
N LEU A 11 -35.18 -22.78 -30.51
CA LEU A 11 -34.80 -22.17 -29.23
C LEU A 11 -34.13 -20.77 -29.41
N LYS A 12 -33.20 -20.66 -30.38
CA LYS A 12 -32.55 -19.34 -30.69
C LYS A 12 -33.57 -18.31 -31.22
N LYS A 13 -34.60 -18.71 -31.95
CA LYS A 13 -35.64 -17.83 -32.45
C LYS A 13 -36.55 -17.33 -31.32
N ASN A 14 -36.94 -18.20 -30.39
CA ASN A 14 -37.76 -17.83 -29.24
C ASN A 14 -37.02 -16.90 -28.26
N VAL A 15 -35.72 -17.12 -28.01
CA VAL A 15 -34.90 -16.22 -27.18
C VAL A 15 -34.77 -14.84 -27.80
N LYS A 16 -34.61 -14.76 -29.13
CA LYS A 16 -34.59 -13.43 -29.83
C LYS A 16 -35.93 -12.72 -29.75
N ILE A 17 -37.05 -13.45 -29.83
CA ILE A 17 -38.41 -12.85 -29.72
C ILE A 17 -38.63 -12.32 -28.29
N VAL A 18 -38.23 -13.06 -27.25
CA VAL A 18 -38.32 -12.62 -25.84
C VAL A 18 -37.47 -11.38 -25.58
N LEU A 19 -36.26 -11.29 -26.14
CA LEU A 19 -35.40 -10.11 -26.02
C LEU A 19 -35.98 -8.89 -26.73
N ILE A 20 -36.62 -9.08 -27.89
CA ILE A 20 -37.29 -7.98 -28.62
C ILE A 20 -38.51 -7.48 -27.85
N ILE A 21 -39.32 -8.40 -27.26
CA ILE A 21 -40.46 -8.03 -26.43
C ILE A 21 -40.03 -7.25 -25.18
N LEU A 22 -38.91 -7.66 -24.51
CA LEU A 22 -38.35 -6.97 -23.38
C LEU A 22 -37.86 -5.56 -23.74
N LEU A 23 -37.21 -5.37 -24.91
CA LEU A 23 -36.80 -4.06 -25.41
C LEU A 23 -37.99 -3.14 -25.75
N ILE A 24 -39.09 -3.69 -26.29
CA ILE A 24 -40.31 -2.92 -26.59
C ILE A 24 -41.01 -2.52 -25.27
N LEU A 25 -41.04 -3.38 -24.25
CA LEU A 25 -41.59 -3.05 -22.93
C LEU A 25 -40.77 -1.94 -22.22
N ILE A 26 -39.43 -1.95 -22.34
CA ILE A 26 -38.57 -0.90 -21.79
C ILE A 26 -38.73 0.41 -22.57
N ALA A 27 -38.81 0.35 -23.88
CA ALA A 27 -39.02 1.55 -24.73
C ALA A 27 -40.44 2.15 -24.61
N GLY A 28 -41.46 1.32 -24.32
CA GLY A 28 -42.84 1.77 -24.12
C GLY A 28 -43.14 2.33 -22.73
N SER A 29 -42.36 1.97 -21.71
CA SER A 29 -42.55 2.48 -20.35
C SER A 29 -41.95 3.88 -20.11
N TYR A 30 -41.00 4.33 -20.95
CA TYR A 30 -40.36 5.63 -20.82
C TYR A 30 -41.26 6.84 -21.20
N PRO A 31 -42.11 6.75 -22.25
CA PRO A 31 -43.07 7.85 -22.58
C PRO A 31 -44.24 7.93 -21.58
N THR A 32 -44.71 6.81 -21.04
CA THR A 32 -45.81 6.79 -20.06
C THR A 32 -45.43 7.36 -18.71
N TYR A 33 -44.19 7.14 -18.26
CA TYR A 33 -43.67 7.79 -17.06
C TYR A 33 -43.57 9.30 -17.19
N LYS A 34 -43.28 9.82 -18.40
CA LYS A 34 -43.18 11.24 -18.69
C LYS A 34 -44.56 11.93 -18.87
N LEU A 35 -45.60 11.18 -19.26
CA LEU A 35 -46.98 11.69 -19.39
C LEU A 35 -47.72 11.71 -18.04
N LEU A 36 -47.46 10.80 -17.13
CA LEU A 36 -48.11 10.75 -15.81
C LEU A 36 -47.59 11.83 -14.84
N ASN A 37 -46.46 12.46 -15.12
CA ASN A 37 -45.89 13.53 -14.31
C ASN A 37 -46.09 14.95 -14.89
N LYS A 38 -46.94 15.09 -15.96
CA LYS A 38 -47.37 16.41 -16.48
C LYS A 38 -48.73 16.79 -15.90
N GLY A 39 -48.76 17.16 -14.65
CA GLY A 39 -50.01 17.71 -14.12
C GLY A 39 -49.92 17.98 -12.64
N LYS A 40 -49.29 19.10 -12.29
CA LYS A 40 -49.61 20.04 -11.19
C LYS A 40 -48.44 20.97 -10.95
N GLU A 41 -48.33 22.05 -11.69
CA GLU A 41 -47.62 23.23 -11.23
C GLU A 41 -48.58 24.09 -10.43
N PRO A 42 -48.34 24.37 -9.19
CA PRO A 42 -48.88 25.55 -8.54
C PRO A 42 -47.92 26.71 -8.83
N ASN A 43 -48.44 27.72 -9.49
CA ASN A 43 -47.84 29.01 -9.70
C ASN A 43 -47.57 29.65 -8.30
N ILE A 44 -46.35 29.64 -7.84
CA ILE A 44 -45.90 30.42 -6.68
C ILE A 44 -44.64 31.18 -7.11
N GLY A 45 -44.77 32.49 -6.96
CA GLY A 45 -43.87 33.54 -7.40
C GLY A 45 -42.39 33.25 -7.20
N GLU A 46 -41.58 33.79 -8.09
CA GLU A 46 -40.14 33.93 -7.99
C GLU A 46 -39.72 34.45 -6.61
N ARG A 47 -39.43 33.53 -5.69
CA ARG A 47 -38.47 33.80 -4.65
C ARG A 47 -37.12 33.34 -5.16
N THR A 48 -36.33 34.29 -5.60
CA THR A 48 -34.89 34.12 -5.77
C THR A 48 -34.28 33.74 -4.40
N ASP A 49 -34.22 32.45 -4.11
CA ASP A 49 -33.43 31.95 -3.00
C ASP A 49 -31.93 32.08 -3.35
N LYS A 50 -31.42 33.28 -3.11
CA LYS A 50 -29.97 33.57 -3.07
C LYS A 50 -29.34 32.98 -1.80
N ASN A 51 -29.59 31.71 -1.45
CA ASN A 51 -29.03 31.11 -0.23
C ASN A 51 -28.74 29.62 -0.37
N ASN A 52 -28.18 29.16 -1.51
CA ASN A 52 -27.78 27.78 -1.65
C ASN A 52 -26.25 27.58 -1.88
N ASP A 53 -25.45 28.65 -1.74
CA ASP A 53 -23.97 28.59 -1.89
C ASP A 53 -23.23 28.14 -0.62
N ASN A 54 -23.94 27.66 0.40
CA ASN A 54 -23.36 27.31 1.71
C ASN A 54 -23.36 25.81 1.99
N LYS A 55 -23.60 24.94 1.00
CA LYS A 55 -23.65 23.50 1.23
C LYS A 55 -22.23 22.93 1.26
N GLU A 56 -21.83 22.44 2.41
CA GLU A 56 -20.59 21.69 2.61
C GLU A 56 -20.54 20.48 1.67
N LYS A 57 -19.43 20.31 0.94
CA LYS A 57 -19.18 19.12 0.11
C LYS A 57 -18.21 18.21 0.83
N LYS A 58 -18.53 16.93 0.87
CA LYS A 58 -17.68 15.89 1.46
C LYS A 58 -17.22 14.91 0.39
N TYR A 59 -15.97 14.54 0.47
CA TYR A 59 -15.33 13.54 -0.38
C TYR A 59 -14.58 12.55 0.51
N GLU A 60 -14.50 11.32 0.08
CA GLU A 60 -13.85 10.24 0.85
C GLU A 60 -12.95 9.41 -0.06
N LEU A 61 -11.84 8.97 0.49
CA LEU A 61 -10.84 8.12 -0.15
C LEU A 61 -10.37 7.08 0.87
N SER A 62 -10.45 5.81 0.54
CA SER A 62 -10.00 4.73 1.41
C SER A 62 -8.57 4.30 1.08
N LEU A 63 -7.77 4.02 2.11
CA LEU A 63 -6.40 3.53 1.98
C LEU A 63 -6.18 2.29 2.83
N ILE A 64 -5.45 1.31 2.29
CA ILE A 64 -4.93 0.15 3.01
C ILE A 64 -3.43 0.01 2.73
N ALA A 65 -2.66 -0.31 3.77
CA ALA A 65 -1.20 -0.41 3.72
C ALA A 65 -0.69 -1.72 4.31
N VAL A 66 0.29 -2.33 3.66
CA VAL A 66 1.06 -3.48 4.15
C VAL A 66 2.56 -3.18 4.06
N GLY A 67 3.38 -3.94 4.81
CA GLY A 67 4.80 -3.68 4.97
C GLY A 67 5.70 -4.27 3.87
N ASP A 68 6.82 -4.86 4.31
CA ASP A 68 7.94 -5.27 3.47
C ASP A 68 7.62 -6.48 2.59
N TYR A 69 7.67 -6.27 1.27
CA TYR A 69 7.61 -7.33 0.26
C TYR A 69 9.04 -7.73 -0.10
N LEU A 70 9.56 -8.72 0.65
CA LEU A 70 10.96 -9.13 0.65
C LEU A 70 11.12 -10.48 -0.05
N ILE A 71 11.53 -10.48 -1.32
CA ILE A 71 11.52 -11.64 -2.22
C ILE A 71 12.82 -12.46 -2.09
N HIS A 72 12.86 -13.35 -1.12
CA HIS A 72 13.91 -14.36 -0.99
C HIS A 72 13.82 -15.42 -2.08
N SER A 73 14.90 -16.16 -2.29
CA SER A 73 14.96 -17.21 -3.31
C SER A 73 13.91 -18.31 -3.14
N SER A 74 13.50 -18.60 -1.92
CA SER A 74 12.44 -19.58 -1.64
C SER A 74 11.09 -19.11 -2.15
N LEU A 75 10.78 -17.80 -2.09
CA LEU A 75 9.54 -17.24 -2.64
C LEU A 75 9.50 -17.36 -4.17
N TYR A 76 10.54 -16.88 -4.89
CA TYR A 76 10.48 -16.98 -6.35
C TYR A 76 10.58 -18.42 -6.86
N LYS A 77 11.24 -19.34 -6.12
CA LYS A 77 11.21 -20.78 -6.43
C LYS A 77 9.83 -21.40 -6.18
N ASP A 78 9.07 -20.93 -5.22
CA ASP A 78 7.69 -21.37 -4.96
C ASP A 78 6.76 -20.78 -6.04
N ALA A 79 6.91 -19.50 -6.38
CA ALA A 79 6.19 -18.85 -7.48
C ALA A 79 6.46 -19.52 -8.85
N ASN A 80 7.69 -19.94 -9.12
CA ASN A 80 8.02 -20.69 -10.33
C ASN A 80 7.29 -22.04 -10.40
N LYS A 81 7.16 -22.73 -9.25
CA LYS A 81 6.34 -23.95 -9.16
C LYS A 81 4.86 -23.68 -9.41
N HIS A 82 4.32 -22.59 -8.89
CA HIS A 82 2.93 -22.19 -9.16
C HIS A 82 2.68 -21.93 -10.65
N ALA A 83 3.66 -21.40 -11.37
CA ALA A 83 3.63 -21.19 -12.80
C ALA A 83 3.95 -22.46 -13.63
N ASN A 84 3.97 -23.66 -13.01
CA ASN A 84 4.37 -24.92 -13.65
C ASN A 84 5.77 -24.84 -14.31
N TYR A 85 6.69 -24.10 -13.70
CA TYR A 85 8.08 -23.86 -14.16
C TYR A 85 8.20 -23.04 -15.46
N ASP A 86 7.13 -22.34 -15.85
CA ASP A 86 7.12 -21.38 -16.96
C ASP A 86 6.86 -19.96 -16.42
N GLY A 87 7.93 -19.26 -16.05
CA GLY A 87 7.86 -17.96 -15.36
C GLY A 87 7.61 -18.05 -13.85
N TYR A 88 6.89 -17.08 -13.28
CA TYR A 88 6.66 -16.96 -11.84
C TYR A 88 5.23 -16.49 -11.55
N ASP A 89 4.51 -17.19 -10.67
CA ASP A 89 3.18 -16.80 -10.18
C ASP A 89 3.16 -16.63 -8.66
N PHE A 90 3.19 -15.39 -8.20
CA PHE A 90 3.12 -15.02 -6.78
C PHE A 90 1.68 -14.85 -6.27
N LYS A 91 0.66 -14.82 -7.14
CA LYS A 91 -0.74 -14.55 -6.78
C LYS A 91 -1.30 -15.51 -5.74
N PRO A 92 -1.00 -16.85 -5.80
CA PRO A 92 -1.52 -17.78 -4.80
C PRO A 92 -1.09 -17.46 -3.37
N MET A 93 0.07 -16.80 -3.18
CA MET A 93 0.60 -16.46 -1.86
C MET A 93 -0.20 -15.35 -1.15
N ILE A 94 -0.89 -14.51 -1.91
CA ILE A 94 -1.58 -13.31 -1.42
C ILE A 94 -3.08 -13.29 -1.71
N THR A 95 -3.67 -14.44 -2.03
CA THR A 95 -5.10 -14.56 -2.39
C THR A 95 -6.03 -13.96 -1.32
N ASN A 96 -5.79 -14.26 -0.03
CA ASN A 96 -6.60 -13.74 1.07
C ASN A 96 -6.52 -12.21 1.19
N ILE A 97 -5.37 -11.64 0.79
CA ILE A 97 -5.14 -10.20 0.85
C ILE A 97 -5.80 -9.48 -0.33
N LYS A 98 -5.79 -10.11 -1.52
CA LYS A 98 -6.47 -9.57 -2.72
C LYS A 98 -7.94 -9.29 -2.45
N GLU A 99 -8.66 -10.20 -1.79
CA GLU A 99 -10.07 -10.04 -1.46
C GLU A 99 -10.34 -8.81 -0.57
N ILE A 100 -9.37 -8.45 0.26
CA ILE A 100 -9.45 -7.28 1.15
C ILE A 100 -9.06 -6.01 0.39
N VAL A 101 -7.85 -5.99 -0.20
CA VAL A 101 -7.25 -4.79 -0.82
C VAL A 101 -8.08 -4.28 -2.00
N SER A 102 -8.71 -5.16 -2.77
CA SER A 102 -9.56 -4.78 -3.90
C SER A 102 -10.77 -3.90 -3.53
N ASN A 103 -11.10 -3.78 -2.24
CA ASN A 103 -12.18 -2.92 -1.75
C ASN A 103 -11.72 -1.51 -1.38
N TYR A 104 -10.42 -1.20 -1.52
CA TYR A 104 -9.86 0.10 -1.19
C TYR A 104 -9.47 0.90 -2.42
N ASP A 105 -9.52 2.22 -2.31
CA ASP A 105 -9.12 3.14 -3.39
C ASP A 105 -7.61 3.17 -3.59
N ILE A 106 -6.85 3.11 -2.50
CA ILE A 106 -5.39 3.11 -2.46
C ILE A 106 -4.92 1.86 -1.70
N GLY A 107 -4.15 1.01 -2.37
CA GLY A 107 -3.39 -0.07 -1.77
C GLY A 107 -1.90 0.27 -1.76
N TYR A 108 -1.31 0.42 -0.56
CA TYR A 108 0.13 0.68 -0.39
C TYR A 108 0.89 -0.58 0.00
N TYR A 109 2.10 -0.77 -0.56
CA TYR A 109 3.10 -1.72 -0.07
C TYR A 109 4.52 -1.20 -0.27
N ASN A 110 5.47 -1.74 0.51
CA ASN A 110 6.90 -1.49 0.32
C ASN A 110 7.52 -2.59 -0.57
N GLN A 111 7.94 -2.22 -1.79
CA GLN A 111 8.71 -3.11 -2.65
C GLN A 111 10.17 -3.10 -2.18
N GLU A 112 10.51 -3.99 -1.25
CA GLU A 112 11.81 -3.92 -0.59
C GLU A 112 12.93 -4.41 -1.48
N THR A 113 12.76 -5.56 -2.14
CA THR A 113 13.77 -6.09 -3.07
C THR A 113 13.58 -5.54 -4.47
N ILE A 114 14.69 -5.09 -5.09
CA ILE A 114 14.64 -4.48 -6.43
C ILE A 114 14.03 -5.43 -7.48
N LEU A 115 13.13 -4.93 -8.31
CA LEU A 115 12.61 -5.62 -9.49
C LEU A 115 13.54 -5.38 -10.69
N GLY A 116 14.72 -5.99 -10.68
CA GLY A 116 15.69 -5.83 -11.76
C GLY A 116 15.46 -6.76 -12.95
N GLY A 117 14.57 -7.75 -12.81
CA GLY A 117 14.20 -8.71 -13.86
C GLY A 117 15.09 -9.94 -13.93
N THR A 118 14.58 -10.97 -14.60
CA THR A 118 15.27 -12.26 -14.77
C THR A 118 16.49 -12.17 -15.67
N GLU A 119 16.55 -11.19 -16.55
CA GLU A 119 17.66 -10.94 -17.48
C GLU A 119 18.98 -10.56 -16.79
N LEU A 120 18.92 -10.06 -15.54
CA LEU A 120 20.10 -9.80 -14.73
C LEU A 120 20.51 -10.99 -13.84
N GLY A 121 19.72 -12.07 -13.87
CA GLY A 121 19.84 -13.18 -12.95
C GLY A 121 19.18 -12.86 -11.58
N LEU A 122 18.33 -13.77 -11.10
CA LEU A 122 17.72 -13.63 -9.78
C LEU A 122 18.72 -13.94 -8.68
N SER A 123 18.66 -13.20 -7.58
CA SER A 123 19.54 -13.38 -6.43
C SER A 123 18.79 -13.25 -5.10
N ASP A 124 19.42 -13.74 -4.04
CA ASP A 124 18.92 -13.81 -2.66
C ASP A 124 19.79 -13.00 -1.72
N TYR A 125 19.46 -13.00 -0.44
CA TYR A 125 20.28 -12.37 0.60
C TYR A 125 21.78 -12.72 0.42
N PRO A 126 22.72 -11.76 0.59
CA PRO A 126 22.52 -10.38 1.06
C PRO A 126 22.19 -9.34 -0.03
N THR A 127 22.27 -9.69 -1.30
CA THR A 127 22.03 -8.78 -2.44
C THR A 127 20.95 -9.34 -3.34
N PHE A 128 19.76 -8.75 -3.25
CA PHE A 128 18.57 -9.24 -3.95
C PHE A 128 18.46 -8.74 -5.40
N ASN A 129 17.86 -9.58 -6.22
CA ASN A 129 17.24 -9.22 -7.49
C ASN A 129 15.99 -10.08 -7.73
N SER A 130 14.88 -9.46 -8.01
CA SER A 130 13.56 -10.11 -8.09
C SER A 130 12.97 -10.04 -9.50
N PRO A 131 12.10 -11.01 -9.88
CA PRO A 131 11.40 -11.00 -11.14
C PRO A 131 10.26 -9.98 -11.14
N TYR A 132 9.88 -9.45 -12.30
CA TYR A 132 8.81 -8.46 -12.46
C TYR A 132 7.43 -8.97 -12.05
N GLU A 133 7.18 -10.27 -12.19
CA GLU A 133 5.93 -10.94 -11.82
C GLU A 133 5.61 -10.81 -10.33
N ALA A 134 6.61 -10.53 -9.49
CA ALA A 134 6.37 -10.21 -8.09
C ALA A 134 5.59 -8.89 -7.96
N GLY A 135 5.96 -7.86 -8.70
CA GLY A 135 5.20 -6.61 -8.80
C GLY A 135 3.84 -6.80 -9.45
N ASP A 136 3.76 -7.57 -10.54
CA ASP A 136 2.49 -7.85 -11.24
C ASP A 136 1.46 -8.53 -10.32
N ALA A 137 1.89 -9.41 -9.42
CA ALA A 137 1.00 -10.05 -8.45
C ALA A 137 0.42 -9.05 -7.45
N MET A 138 1.22 -8.07 -7.00
CA MET A 138 0.76 -7.01 -6.10
C MET A 138 -0.24 -6.08 -6.81
N LEU A 139 0.03 -5.71 -8.05
CA LEU A 139 -0.91 -4.91 -8.86
C LEU A 139 -2.22 -5.65 -9.13
N ASP A 140 -2.17 -6.96 -9.41
CA ASP A 140 -3.35 -7.82 -9.57
C ASP A 140 -4.17 -7.90 -8.29
N ALA A 141 -3.54 -7.78 -7.12
CA ALA A 141 -4.24 -7.73 -5.82
C ALA A 141 -4.87 -6.36 -5.52
N GLY A 142 -4.61 -5.32 -6.31
CA GLY A 142 -5.19 -3.98 -6.14
C GLY A 142 -4.24 -2.94 -5.55
N PHE A 143 -2.99 -3.29 -5.29
CA PHE A 143 -1.99 -2.32 -4.82
C PHE A 143 -1.61 -1.34 -5.95
N ASN A 144 -1.58 -0.06 -5.63
CA ASN A 144 -1.35 1.01 -6.61
C ASN A 144 -0.52 2.19 -6.08
N LEU A 145 0.00 2.08 -4.86
CA LEU A 145 0.92 3.04 -4.23
C LEU A 145 2.13 2.28 -3.69
N VAL A 146 3.33 2.55 -4.24
CA VAL A 146 4.50 1.69 -4.01
C VAL A 146 5.72 2.51 -3.61
N SER A 147 6.31 2.20 -2.46
CA SER A 147 7.62 2.73 -2.05
C SER A 147 8.75 1.89 -2.63
N LEU A 148 9.78 2.55 -3.16
CA LEU A 148 10.91 1.94 -3.88
C LEU A 148 12.29 2.30 -3.28
N ALA A 149 12.37 3.28 -2.36
CA ALA A 149 13.60 3.59 -1.66
C ALA A 149 13.72 2.70 -0.43
N THR A 150 14.57 1.71 -0.52
CA THR A 150 14.90 0.74 0.54
C THR A 150 16.40 0.54 0.61
N ASN A 151 16.89 -0.13 1.65
CA ASN A 151 18.29 -0.54 1.76
C ASN A 151 18.70 -1.53 0.65
N HIS A 152 17.74 -2.21 -0.01
CA HIS A 152 17.94 -3.17 -1.10
C HIS A 152 17.74 -2.61 -2.51
N THR A 153 17.48 -1.29 -2.64
CA THR A 153 17.29 -0.66 -3.95
C THR A 153 18.52 -0.79 -4.85
N MET A 154 19.72 -0.73 -4.27
CA MET A 154 20.98 -0.74 -5.03
C MET A 154 21.68 -2.11 -5.08
N ASP A 155 21.09 -3.17 -4.57
CA ASP A 155 21.71 -4.49 -4.44
C ASP A 155 22.28 -5.05 -5.75
N SER A 156 21.57 -4.85 -6.84
CA SER A 156 21.99 -5.28 -8.19
C SER A 156 22.44 -4.10 -9.07
N GLY A 157 22.80 -2.98 -8.42
CA GLY A 157 23.41 -1.80 -9.03
C GLY A 157 22.48 -0.99 -9.92
N LYS A 158 23.06 0.05 -10.55
CA LYS A 158 22.33 1.00 -11.40
C LYS A 158 21.49 0.32 -12.48
N LYS A 159 21.97 -0.79 -13.09
CA LYS A 159 21.24 -1.47 -14.14
C LYS A 159 19.92 -2.06 -13.68
N ALA A 160 19.88 -2.61 -12.47
CA ALA A 160 18.64 -3.11 -11.87
C ALA A 160 17.65 -1.98 -11.59
N VAL A 161 18.12 -0.83 -11.12
CA VAL A 161 17.28 0.37 -10.95
C VAL A 161 16.70 0.83 -12.27
N GLU A 162 17.52 0.91 -13.35
CA GLU A 162 17.04 1.26 -14.70
C GLU A 162 15.97 0.29 -15.23
N ASN A 163 16.14 -1.00 -14.97
CA ASN A 163 15.17 -2.02 -15.36
C ASN A 163 13.86 -1.86 -14.54
N SER A 164 13.96 -1.71 -13.22
CA SER A 164 12.82 -1.44 -12.33
C SER A 164 12.07 -0.18 -12.75
N CYS A 165 12.76 0.91 -13.05
CA CYS A 165 12.15 2.12 -13.56
C CYS A 165 11.34 1.90 -14.84
N LYS A 166 11.90 1.13 -15.81
CA LYS A 166 11.18 0.80 -17.06
C LYS A 166 9.91 0.02 -16.77
N TYR A 167 10.01 -0.98 -15.91
CA TYR A 167 8.87 -1.78 -15.48
C TYR A 167 7.76 -0.89 -14.89
N TRP A 168 8.10 0.00 -13.95
CA TRP A 168 7.11 0.87 -13.30
C TRP A 168 6.53 1.94 -14.24
N LYS A 169 7.28 2.43 -15.21
CA LYS A 169 6.78 3.39 -16.22
C LYS A 169 5.65 2.83 -17.08
N GLU A 170 5.62 1.53 -17.30
CA GLU A 170 4.57 0.85 -18.05
C GLU A 170 3.27 0.69 -17.24
N LYS A 171 3.30 0.93 -15.93
CA LYS A 171 2.15 0.77 -15.01
C LYS A 171 1.42 2.10 -14.80
N THR A 172 0.51 2.45 -15.71
CA THR A 172 -0.11 3.79 -15.78
C THR A 172 -0.98 4.20 -14.58
N ASN A 173 -1.48 3.23 -13.79
CA ASN A 173 -2.37 3.48 -12.65
C ASN A 173 -1.65 3.28 -11.30
N VAL A 174 -0.33 3.35 -11.28
CA VAL A 174 0.49 3.13 -10.10
C VAL A 174 1.31 4.38 -9.81
N LEU A 175 1.24 4.85 -8.57
CA LEU A 175 2.11 5.90 -8.08
C LEU A 175 3.29 5.27 -7.34
N THR A 176 4.49 5.52 -7.83
CA THR A 176 5.74 5.06 -7.22
C THR A 176 6.57 6.25 -6.76
N ALA A 177 7.34 6.08 -5.69
CA ALA A 177 8.29 7.10 -5.19
C ALA A 177 9.56 6.46 -4.63
N GLY A 178 10.62 7.25 -4.55
CA GLY A 178 11.85 6.92 -3.83
C GLY A 178 13.02 6.47 -4.69
N SER A 179 12.78 5.91 -5.89
CA SER A 179 13.81 5.49 -6.83
C SER A 179 13.43 5.93 -8.25
N TYR A 180 14.39 6.43 -9.04
CA TYR A 180 14.13 7.11 -10.30
C TYR A 180 15.20 6.78 -11.34
N CYS A 181 14.89 7.02 -12.63
CA CYS A 181 15.80 6.80 -13.76
C CYS A 181 16.60 8.04 -14.16
N SER A 182 16.20 9.21 -13.72
CA SER A 182 16.88 10.47 -14.04
C SER A 182 16.61 11.56 -13.00
N ASP A 183 17.40 12.65 -13.06
CA ASP A 183 17.19 13.83 -12.22
C ASP A 183 15.84 14.49 -12.48
N GLU A 184 15.40 14.52 -13.72
CA GLU A 184 14.09 15.09 -14.10
C GLU A 184 12.97 14.33 -13.38
N GLU A 185 13.00 13.00 -13.41
CA GLU A 185 11.99 12.18 -12.74
C GLU A 185 12.01 12.37 -11.21
N ARG A 186 13.20 12.45 -10.61
CA ARG A 186 13.33 12.68 -9.17
C ARG A 186 12.77 14.04 -8.77
N ASN A 187 12.89 15.03 -9.63
CA ASN A 187 12.40 16.39 -9.39
C ASN A 187 10.92 16.57 -9.75
N GLU A 188 10.35 15.68 -10.57
CA GLU A 188 8.94 15.65 -10.92
C GLU A 188 8.15 14.82 -9.90
N ILE A 189 7.61 15.51 -8.88
CA ILE A 189 6.77 14.83 -7.90
C ILE A 189 5.40 14.55 -8.50
N LYS A 190 5.10 13.27 -8.68
CA LYS A 190 3.83 12.82 -9.26
C LYS A 190 2.69 13.02 -8.27
N ILE A 191 1.60 13.63 -8.74
CA ILE A 191 0.37 13.84 -7.97
C ILE A 191 -0.73 12.99 -8.59
N ALA A 192 -1.40 12.19 -7.77
CA ALA A 192 -2.60 11.47 -8.16
C ALA A 192 -3.85 12.17 -7.61
N GLU A 193 -4.98 11.98 -8.28
CA GLU A 193 -6.29 12.47 -7.82
C GLU A 193 -7.32 11.35 -7.94
N LYS A 194 -8.06 11.10 -6.88
CA LYS A 194 -9.20 10.19 -6.86
C LYS A 194 -10.28 10.76 -5.95
N ASN A 195 -11.54 10.64 -6.33
CA ASN A 195 -12.68 11.14 -5.57
C ASN A 195 -12.54 12.64 -5.15
N ASN A 196 -11.96 13.50 -6.02
CA ASN A 196 -11.66 14.91 -5.75
C ASN A 196 -10.67 15.16 -4.58
N ILE A 197 -9.87 14.16 -4.23
CA ILE A 197 -8.79 14.26 -3.25
C ILE A 197 -7.47 14.07 -3.99
N LYS A 198 -6.61 15.11 -3.96
CA LYS A 198 -5.26 15.07 -4.51
C LYS A 198 -4.30 14.53 -3.47
N TYR A 199 -3.48 13.56 -3.85
CA TYR A 199 -2.49 12.97 -2.95
C TYR A 199 -1.18 12.70 -3.67
N THR A 200 -0.12 12.62 -2.88
CA THR A 200 1.20 12.16 -3.33
C THR A 200 1.91 11.45 -2.20
N MET A 201 2.98 10.74 -2.57
CA MET A 201 3.89 10.09 -1.62
C MET A 201 5.33 10.52 -1.90
N LEU A 202 6.06 10.86 -0.85
CA LEU A 202 7.50 10.89 -0.83
C LEU A 202 8.02 9.64 -0.13
N ASN A 203 9.17 9.11 -0.59
CA ASN A 203 9.74 7.91 0.01
C ASN A 203 11.25 8.04 0.12
N TYR A 204 11.78 7.61 1.27
CA TYR A 204 13.19 7.70 1.62
C TYR A 204 13.66 6.44 2.36
N THR A 205 14.95 6.13 2.23
CA THR A 205 15.61 5.06 3.00
C THR A 205 16.80 5.59 3.81
N TYR A 206 17.10 4.94 4.93
CA TYR A 206 18.25 5.28 5.78
C TYR A 206 19.61 5.00 5.13
N GLY A 207 19.64 4.14 4.11
CA GLY A 207 20.88 3.73 3.45
C GLY A 207 20.66 2.71 2.36
N THR A 208 21.76 2.19 1.82
CA THR A 208 21.80 1.19 0.73
C THR A 208 22.72 0.01 1.06
N ASN A 209 22.81 -0.40 2.33
CA ASN A 209 23.69 -1.48 2.81
C ASN A 209 25.15 -1.33 2.37
N GLY A 210 25.61 -0.08 2.26
CA GLY A 210 26.96 0.24 1.78
C GLY A 210 27.16 0.10 0.26
N MET A 211 26.11 -0.22 -0.49
CA MET A 211 26.18 -0.25 -1.95
C MET A 211 26.32 1.19 -2.49
N PRO A 212 27.23 1.42 -3.47
CA PRO A 212 27.46 2.76 -4.00
C PRO A 212 26.23 3.27 -4.77
N VAL A 213 25.91 4.55 -4.57
CA VAL A 213 24.86 5.27 -5.32
C VAL A 213 25.55 6.25 -6.27
N PRO A 214 25.80 5.86 -7.53
CA PRO A 214 26.61 6.67 -8.46
C PRO A 214 25.91 7.94 -8.95
N ASN A 215 24.60 8.04 -8.77
CA ASN A 215 23.81 9.22 -9.10
C ASN A 215 22.72 9.39 -8.03
N ASP A 216 22.59 10.58 -7.48
CA ASP A 216 21.71 10.88 -6.34
C ASP A 216 20.20 10.63 -6.65
N TYR A 217 19.83 10.66 -7.93
CA TYR A 217 18.45 10.38 -8.33
C TYR A 217 18.06 8.91 -8.24
N LEU A 218 19.01 7.95 -8.21
CA LEU A 218 18.70 6.52 -8.25
C LEU A 218 17.91 6.07 -7.03
N VAL A 219 18.16 6.67 -5.87
CA VAL A 219 17.42 6.37 -4.65
C VAL A 219 17.50 7.55 -3.67
N ASN A 220 16.37 7.88 -3.05
CA ASN A 220 16.32 8.90 -1.99
C ASN A 220 16.87 8.33 -0.69
N VAL A 221 18.10 8.69 -0.34
CA VAL A 221 18.74 8.27 0.90
C VAL A 221 18.79 9.44 1.88
N TRP A 222 18.37 9.24 3.12
CA TRP A 222 18.66 10.13 4.24
C TRP A 222 19.66 9.45 5.19
N PRO A 223 20.93 9.67 4.98
CA PRO A 223 21.96 8.94 5.70
C PRO A 223 21.88 9.22 7.20
N THR A 224 22.03 8.18 7.99
CA THR A 224 22.17 8.24 9.44
C THR A 224 23.55 7.78 9.84
N ASP A 225 24.09 8.36 10.92
CA ASP A 225 25.33 7.88 11.54
C ASP A 225 24.97 6.86 12.63
N ILE A 226 25.35 5.62 12.42
CA ILE A 226 25.03 4.53 13.36
C ILE A 226 25.60 4.76 14.77
N ASP A 227 26.72 5.47 14.87
CA ASP A 227 27.33 5.79 16.16
C ASP A 227 26.54 6.85 16.94
N ASN A 228 25.69 7.60 16.26
CA ASN A 228 24.82 8.62 16.83
C ASN A 228 23.33 8.25 16.84
N ILE A 229 22.98 6.99 16.63
CA ILE A 229 21.60 6.54 16.45
C ILE A 229 20.62 6.93 17.59
N ASN A 230 21.14 7.20 18.77
CA ASN A 230 20.36 7.68 19.92
C ASN A 230 20.46 9.20 20.14
N ASN A 231 21.22 9.91 19.30
CA ASN A 231 21.45 11.35 19.41
C ASN A 231 21.39 12.01 18.02
N PRO A 232 20.22 12.01 17.37
CA PRO A 232 20.07 12.53 16.01
C PRO A 232 20.48 13.99 15.86
N GLU A 233 20.41 14.79 16.93
CA GLU A 233 20.82 16.19 16.94
C GLU A 233 22.33 16.38 16.72
N LYS A 234 23.15 15.35 16.96
CA LYS A 234 24.62 15.40 16.76
C LYS A 234 25.04 14.90 15.38
N ASP A 235 24.16 14.24 14.65
CA ASP A 235 24.44 13.76 13.31
C ASP A 235 24.29 14.89 12.28
N THR A 236 25.43 15.45 11.86
CA THR A 236 25.47 16.57 10.92
C THR A 236 24.97 16.20 9.53
N LYS A 237 25.15 14.95 9.08
CA LYS A 237 24.64 14.46 7.79
C LYS A 237 23.11 14.35 7.84
N TYR A 238 22.59 13.78 8.89
CA TYR A 238 21.16 13.67 9.11
C TYR A 238 20.49 15.05 9.20
N GLN A 239 21.08 16.01 9.95
CA GLN A 239 20.55 17.37 10.04
C GLN A 239 20.59 18.10 8.70
N ALA A 240 21.64 17.92 7.90
CA ALA A 240 21.70 18.46 6.54
C ALA A 240 20.61 17.84 5.64
N TYR A 241 20.35 16.56 5.81
CA TYR A 241 19.32 15.85 5.03
C TYR A 241 17.90 16.25 5.40
N LYS A 242 17.61 16.55 6.66
CA LYS A 242 16.32 17.15 7.07
C LYS A 242 15.97 18.39 6.25
N LYS A 243 16.97 19.20 5.89
CA LYS A 243 16.76 20.36 5.01
C LYS A 243 16.29 19.92 3.61
N GLN A 244 16.90 18.89 3.02
CA GLN A 244 16.49 18.39 1.71
C GLN A 244 15.05 17.82 1.76
N VAL A 245 14.70 17.07 2.80
CA VAL A 245 13.34 16.55 3.00
C VAL A 245 12.33 17.70 3.10
N LYS A 246 12.67 18.76 3.83
CA LYS A 246 11.83 19.96 3.91
C LYS A 246 11.61 20.60 2.53
N GLU A 247 12.68 20.77 1.74
CA GLU A 247 12.60 21.34 0.38
C GLU A 247 11.69 20.47 -0.53
N ASP A 248 11.79 19.15 -0.45
CA ASP A 248 10.94 18.24 -1.22
C ASP A 248 9.46 18.35 -0.78
N ILE A 249 9.19 18.47 0.51
CA ILE A 249 7.84 18.69 1.05
C ILE A 249 7.27 20.04 0.61
N GLU A 250 8.04 21.12 0.71
CA GLU A 250 7.63 22.48 0.32
C GLU A 250 7.29 22.57 -1.18
N LYS A 251 7.95 21.79 -2.05
CA LYS A 251 7.61 21.71 -3.48
C LYS A 251 6.19 21.22 -3.76
N VAL A 252 5.60 20.45 -2.87
CA VAL A 252 4.35 19.70 -3.14
C VAL A 252 3.24 19.94 -2.12
N ARG A 253 3.55 20.39 -0.88
CA ARG A 253 2.56 20.46 0.20
C ARG A 253 1.29 21.24 -0.17
N ASP A 254 1.44 22.39 -0.80
CA ASP A 254 0.32 23.26 -1.20
C ASP A 254 -0.41 22.79 -2.47
N LYS A 255 0.10 21.76 -3.14
CA LYS A 255 -0.46 21.22 -4.38
C LYS A 255 -1.37 20.02 -4.16
N VAL A 256 -1.34 19.44 -2.95
CA VAL A 256 -2.08 18.22 -2.61
C VAL A 256 -2.93 18.41 -1.35
N ASP A 257 -4.00 17.66 -1.27
CA ASP A 257 -4.82 17.56 -0.08
C ASP A 257 -4.12 16.67 0.96
N VAL A 258 -3.55 15.54 0.50
CA VAL A 258 -2.90 14.53 1.37
C VAL A 258 -1.47 14.30 0.94
N LEU A 259 -0.56 14.46 1.89
CA LEU A 259 0.86 14.11 1.74
C LEU A 259 1.18 12.88 2.60
N ILE A 260 1.67 11.83 1.94
CA ILE A 260 2.13 10.59 2.56
C ILE A 260 3.66 10.58 2.50
N VAL A 261 4.32 10.16 3.58
CA VAL A 261 5.75 9.86 3.58
C VAL A 261 5.95 8.39 3.94
N ALA A 262 6.53 7.63 3.00
CA ALA A 262 7.00 6.28 3.26
C ALA A 262 8.47 6.35 3.72
N ALA A 263 8.73 5.79 4.90
CA ALA A 263 10.02 5.87 5.58
C ALA A 263 10.59 4.46 5.80
N HIS A 264 11.67 4.13 5.09
CA HIS A 264 12.39 2.88 5.28
C HIS A 264 13.55 3.13 6.25
N TRP A 265 13.30 2.87 7.55
CA TRP A 265 14.10 3.40 8.65
C TRP A 265 14.24 2.45 9.84
N GLY A 266 14.97 2.88 10.87
CA GLY A 266 15.07 2.17 12.14
C GLY A 266 16.14 1.10 12.16
N VAL A 267 15.95 0.13 13.05
CA VAL A 267 16.87 -1.00 13.29
C VAL A 267 16.10 -2.31 13.18
N GLU A 268 16.63 -3.23 12.39
CA GLU A 268 16.06 -4.54 12.20
C GLU A 268 15.76 -5.26 13.53
N TYR A 269 14.64 -5.93 13.57
CA TYR A 269 14.19 -6.82 14.65
C TYR A 269 13.94 -6.15 16.01
N THR A 270 13.80 -4.83 16.03
CA THR A 270 13.48 -4.05 17.24
C THR A 270 12.05 -3.56 17.24
N PHE A 271 11.32 -3.76 18.34
CA PHE A 271 9.92 -3.32 18.48
C PHE A 271 9.78 -1.84 18.87
N GLU A 272 10.87 -1.22 19.33
CA GLU A 272 10.89 0.17 19.77
C GLU A 272 11.41 1.07 18.67
N PRO A 273 10.69 2.13 18.30
CA PRO A 273 11.23 3.16 17.43
C PRO A 273 12.46 3.82 18.05
N THR A 274 13.51 3.95 17.27
CA THR A 274 14.75 4.63 17.66
C THR A 274 14.54 6.14 17.87
N ALA A 275 15.53 6.83 18.42
CA ALA A 275 15.51 8.28 18.55
C ALA A 275 15.43 8.98 17.17
N TYR A 276 16.07 8.43 16.12
CA TYR A 276 15.97 8.92 14.74
C TYR A 276 14.54 8.82 14.19
N GLU A 277 13.87 7.66 14.36
CA GLU A 277 12.50 7.48 13.89
C GLU A 277 11.57 8.49 14.56
N LYS A 278 11.70 8.66 15.88
CA LYS A 278 10.90 9.62 16.65
C LYS A 278 11.16 11.07 16.25
N ASP A 279 12.43 11.45 16.07
CA ASP A 279 12.82 12.82 15.65
C ASP A 279 12.31 13.11 14.24
N MET A 280 12.49 12.17 13.29
CA MET A 280 12.02 12.35 11.92
C MET A 280 10.48 12.38 11.86
N ALA A 281 9.77 11.53 12.61
CA ALA A 281 8.32 11.54 12.66
C ALA A 281 7.77 12.90 13.16
N ASN A 282 8.34 13.43 14.24
CA ASN A 282 7.99 14.77 14.74
C ASN A 282 8.29 15.86 13.70
N TYR A 283 9.43 15.77 13.03
CA TYR A 283 9.81 16.74 12.01
C TYR A 283 8.86 16.73 10.82
N LEU A 284 8.55 15.55 10.28
CA LEU A 284 7.60 15.37 9.17
C LEU A 284 6.20 15.88 9.55
N ALA A 285 5.73 15.57 10.75
CA ALA A 285 4.46 16.08 11.27
C ALA A 285 4.44 17.62 11.31
N SER A 286 5.54 18.25 11.79
CA SER A 286 5.68 19.71 11.81
C SER A 286 5.66 20.37 10.43
N LEU A 287 5.99 19.62 9.37
CA LEU A 287 5.94 20.05 7.97
C LEU A 287 4.58 19.77 7.31
N GLY A 288 3.60 19.27 8.05
CA GLY A 288 2.23 19.04 7.57
C GLY A 288 2.06 17.76 6.76
N VAL A 289 2.89 16.74 6.98
CA VAL A 289 2.65 15.37 6.48
C VAL A 289 1.41 14.81 7.16
N ASN A 290 0.53 14.15 6.40
CA ASN A 290 -0.71 13.60 6.93
C ASN A 290 -0.56 12.16 7.43
N ILE A 291 0.25 11.34 6.72
CA ILE A 291 0.46 9.92 7.02
C ILE A 291 1.95 9.59 6.87
N ILE A 292 2.52 8.95 7.88
CA ILE A 292 3.87 8.39 7.84
C ILE A 292 3.74 6.87 7.91
N ILE A 293 4.31 6.17 6.92
CA ILE A 293 4.30 4.71 6.81
C ILE A 293 5.74 4.21 6.93
N GLY A 294 6.06 3.61 8.06
CA GLY A 294 7.38 3.05 8.35
C GLY A 294 7.51 1.59 7.93
N THR A 295 8.72 1.24 7.47
CA THR A 295 9.15 -0.10 7.02
C THR A 295 10.62 -0.31 7.34
N HIS A 296 11.22 -1.46 7.10
CA HIS A 296 12.60 -1.89 7.37
C HIS A 296 12.81 -2.69 8.65
N PRO A 297 12.23 -2.40 9.84
CA PRO A 297 12.52 -3.20 11.03
C PRO A 297 12.19 -4.69 10.91
N HIS A 298 11.45 -5.10 9.87
CA HIS A 298 10.94 -6.46 9.64
C HIS A 298 10.07 -7.00 10.78
N VAL A 299 9.72 -6.14 11.72
CA VAL A 299 8.81 -6.41 12.84
C VAL A 299 7.86 -5.23 12.99
N ILE A 300 6.68 -5.50 13.53
CA ILE A 300 5.71 -4.45 13.83
C ILE A 300 6.29 -3.50 14.89
N GLN A 301 6.11 -2.21 14.68
CA GLN A 301 6.34 -1.18 15.70
C GLN A 301 5.03 -0.42 15.97
N PRO A 302 4.94 0.41 17.03
CA PRO A 302 3.72 1.09 17.41
C PRO A 302 3.11 1.96 16.32
N VAL A 303 1.78 2.10 16.38
CA VAL A 303 1.01 3.09 15.66
C VAL A 303 0.59 4.18 16.63
N THR A 304 0.66 5.44 16.22
CA THR A 304 0.31 6.57 17.07
C THR A 304 -0.06 7.82 16.25
N TRP A 305 -0.48 8.86 16.95
CA TRP A 305 -0.70 10.17 16.38
C TRP A 305 0.34 11.18 16.90
N ILE A 306 0.84 12.01 15.99
CA ILE A 306 1.59 13.23 16.33
C ILE A 306 0.75 14.39 15.78
N ASP A 307 0.08 15.12 16.65
CA ASP A 307 -0.95 16.10 16.29
C ASP A 307 -2.00 15.48 15.34
N ASN A 308 -2.08 15.94 14.10
CA ASN A 308 -2.98 15.40 13.07
C ASN A 308 -2.32 14.41 12.11
N THR A 309 -1.09 14.00 12.36
CA THR A 309 -0.34 13.06 11.54
C THR A 309 -0.48 11.65 12.09
N LEU A 310 -1.00 10.73 11.29
CA LEU A 310 -0.94 9.30 11.62
C LEU A 310 0.47 8.78 11.39
N VAL A 311 1.06 8.17 12.39
CA VAL A 311 2.40 7.57 12.33
C VAL A 311 2.31 6.07 12.57
N ILE A 312 2.68 5.30 11.56
CA ILE A 312 2.88 3.86 11.63
C ILE A 312 4.39 3.66 11.62
N TYR A 313 5.02 3.38 12.78
CA TYR A 313 6.47 3.29 12.85
C TYR A 313 7.03 2.12 12.07
N SER A 314 6.38 0.95 12.08
CA SER A 314 6.69 -0.15 11.17
C SER A 314 5.50 -1.09 10.97
N LEU A 315 5.21 -1.41 9.71
CA LEU A 315 4.24 -2.44 9.34
C LEU A 315 4.80 -3.87 9.46
N GLY A 316 6.12 -4.03 9.65
CA GLY A 316 6.80 -5.31 9.59
C GLY A 316 6.75 -5.95 8.21
N ASN A 317 7.02 -7.25 8.13
CA ASN A 317 6.98 -7.97 6.87
C ASN A 317 5.54 -8.20 6.38
N PHE A 318 5.29 -7.90 5.12
CA PHE A 318 4.11 -8.40 4.41
C PHE A 318 4.31 -9.86 4.02
N ILE A 319 5.40 -10.16 3.31
CA ILE A 319 5.82 -11.52 2.99
C ILE A 319 7.34 -11.60 2.87
N SER A 320 7.93 -12.59 3.51
CA SER A 320 9.36 -12.85 3.48
C SER A 320 9.63 -14.34 3.75
N ALA A 321 10.86 -14.78 3.53
CA ALA A 321 11.30 -16.09 3.98
C ALA A 321 12.26 -15.99 5.16
N GLN A 322 12.09 -14.99 6.01
CA GLN A 322 12.79 -14.92 7.29
C GLN A 322 12.24 -15.98 8.26
N TYR A 323 13.08 -16.47 9.17
CA TYR A 323 12.69 -17.55 10.08
C TYR A 323 11.45 -17.20 10.92
N GLN A 324 10.63 -18.21 11.22
CA GLN A 324 9.43 -18.03 12.06
C GLN A 324 9.79 -18.00 13.56
N ASN A 325 10.78 -18.75 13.98
CA ASN A 325 11.05 -18.93 15.41
C ASN A 325 12.52 -19.22 15.73
N LYS A 326 13.45 -18.56 15.05
CA LYS A 326 14.89 -18.63 15.28
C LYS A 326 15.48 -17.22 15.34
N THR A 327 16.52 -17.05 16.15
CA THR A 327 17.25 -15.78 16.21
C THR A 327 17.71 -15.33 14.81
N PRO A 328 17.47 -14.04 14.44
CA PRO A 328 16.85 -12.98 15.24
C PRO A 328 15.31 -12.97 15.27
N CYS A 329 14.64 -13.85 14.56
CA CYS A 329 13.18 -13.88 14.32
C CYS A 329 12.41 -14.76 15.32
N THR A 330 12.78 -14.74 16.62
CA THR A 330 12.03 -15.46 17.66
C THR A 330 10.60 -14.95 17.81
N ASP A 331 9.73 -15.76 18.40
CA ASP A 331 8.36 -15.41 18.77
C ASP A 331 7.51 -14.90 17.61
N TYR A 332 7.73 -15.45 16.41
CA TYR A 332 7.02 -15.12 15.16
C TYR A 332 7.16 -13.66 14.71
N LYS A 333 8.11 -12.88 15.25
CA LYS A 333 8.19 -11.44 14.99
C LYS A 333 8.45 -11.08 13.52
N CYS A 334 9.20 -11.91 12.77
CA CYS A 334 9.46 -11.68 11.35
C CYS A 334 8.36 -12.23 10.44
N THR A 335 7.41 -13.00 10.99
CA THR A 335 6.29 -13.58 10.24
C THR A 335 4.94 -13.01 10.67
N THR A 336 4.94 -12.06 11.62
CA THR A 336 3.76 -11.29 11.99
C THR A 336 3.92 -9.88 11.48
N GLY A 337 3.07 -9.49 10.54
CA GLY A 337 3.01 -8.15 9.96
C GLY A 337 1.73 -7.43 10.32
N LEU A 338 1.66 -6.16 9.95
CA LEU A 338 0.52 -5.28 10.16
C LEU A 338 -0.07 -4.84 8.81
N MET A 339 -1.38 -4.89 8.71
CA MET A 339 -2.16 -4.29 7.65
C MET A 339 -3.00 -3.17 8.28
N THR A 340 -2.75 -1.92 7.86
CA THR A 340 -3.45 -0.75 8.38
C THR A 340 -4.36 -0.18 7.32
N SER A 341 -5.63 -0.01 7.63
CA SER A 341 -6.60 0.67 6.77
C SER A 341 -7.14 1.95 7.40
N LEU A 342 -7.60 2.88 6.58
CA LEU A 342 -8.13 4.16 7.01
C LEU A 342 -8.99 4.82 5.93
N ASN A 343 -9.77 5.82 6.34
CA ASN A 343 -10.48 6.71 5.43
C ASN A 343 -9.87 8.12 5.52
N ILE A 344 -9.81 8.80 4.37
CA ILE A 344 -9.39 10.18 4.22
C ILE A 344 -10.64 10.98 3.81
N GLU A 345 -11.13 11.83 4.72
CA GLU A 345 -12.28 12.68 4.49
C GLU A 345 -11.83 14.10 4.14
N LYS A 346 -12.28 14.60 2.99
CA LYS A 346 -12.11 15.99 2.58
C LYS A 346 -13.43 16.72 2.68
N THR A 347 -13.47 17.77 3.48
CA THR A 347 -14.61 18.65 3.62
C THR A 347 -14.30 20.01 2.98
N VAL A 348 -15.14 20.45 2.04
CA VAL A 348 -15.00 21.74 1.36
C VAL A 348 -16.22 22.60 1.70
N SER A 349 -16.00 23.75 2.32
CA SER A 349 -17.01 24.74 2.68
C SER A 349 -16.54 26.12 2.25
N LYS A 350 -17.23 26.76 1.27
CA LYS A 350 -16.82 28.01 0.67
C LYS A 350 -15.37 27.93 0.15
N ASP A 351 -14.48 28.73 0.74
CA ASP A 351 -13.07 28.85 0.36
C ASP A 351 -12.13 28.04 1.27
N LYS A 352 -12.68 27.19 2.15
CA LYS A 352 -11.91 26.37 3.08
C LYS A 352 -12.04 24.89 2.78
N SER A 353 -10.90 24.21 2.76
CA SER A 353 -10.82 22.77 2.69
C SER A 353 -10.14 22.22 3.96
N SER A 354 -10.62 21.11 4.47
CA SER A 354 -10.00 20.41 5.58
C SER A 354 -9.90 18.92 5.26
N ILE A 355 -8.85 18.28 5.75
CA ILE A 355 -8.61 16.85 5.65
C ILE A 355 -8.67 16.25 7.04
N LYS A 356 -9.34 15.13 7.17
CA LYS A 356 -9.38 14.33 8.39
C LYS A 356 -9.13 12.86 8.04
N ILE A 357 -8.26 12.22 8.79
CA ILE A 357 -8.06 10.76 8.72
C ILE A 357 -8.99 10.14 9.77
N THR A 358 -9.77 9.15 9.36
CA THR A 358 -10.78 8.49 10.18
C THR A 358 -10.73 6.98 9.98
N ASN A 359 -11.43 6.24 10.83
CA ASN A 359 -11.59 4.78 10.71
C ASN A 359 -10.25 4.03 10.57
N VAL A 360 -9.24 4.46 11.34
CA VAL A 360 -7.95 3.76 11.36
C VAL A 360 -8.14 2.39 12.01
N GLU A 361 -7.95 1.34 11.24
CA GLU A 361 -8.02 -0.05 11.69
C GLU A 361 -6.70 -0.75 11.41
N ASN A 362 -6.19 -1.47 12.39
CA ASN A 362 -4.96 -2.24 12.30
C ASN A 362 -5.29 -3.73 12.42
N GLU A 363 -4.97 -4.51 11.42
CA GLU A 363 -5.17 -5.96 11.41
C GLU A 363 -3.81 -6.67 11.34
N LEU A 364 -3.57 -7.64 12.24
CA LEU A 364 -2.40 -8.49 12.16
C LEU A 364 -2.53 -9.45 10.98
N ILE A 365 -1.42 -9.70 10.30
CA ILE A 365 -1.30 -10.70 9.25
C ILE A 365 -0.18 -11.68 9.59
N TYR A 366 -0.35 -12.94 9.20
CA TYR A 366 0.65 -13.99 9.39
C TYR A 366 1.21 -14.42 8.04
N ASN A 367 2.52 -14.28 7.86
CA ASN A 367 3.26 -14.79 6.73
C ASN A 367 3.65 -16.25 6.99
N TYR A 368 2.81 -17.17 6.53
CA TYR A 368 3.05 -18.61 6.65
C TYR A 368 3.94 -19.13 5.51
N TYR A 369 4.77 -20.08 5.83
CA TYR A 369 5.39 -21.02 4.91
C TYR A 369 5.82 -22.30 5.68
N ASN A 370 5.93 -23.41 4.95
CA ASN A 370 6.45 -24.64 5.54
C ASN A 370 7.98 -24.54 5.71
N GLN A 371 8.44 -24.46 6.95
CA GLN A 371 9.87 -24.25 7.28
C GLN A 371 10.79 -25.41 6.84
N SER A 372 10.26 -26.64 6.74
CA SER A 372 11.07 -27.80 6.32
C SER A 372 11.34 -27.80 4.83
N THR A 373 10.39 -27.30 4.03
CA THR A 373 10.46 -27.31 2.57
C THR A 373 10.73 -25.92 1.95
N TRP A 374 10.54 -24.86 2.73
CA TRP A 374 10.58 -23.45 2.28
C TRP A 374 9.62 -23.21 1.10
N ARG A 375 8.38 -23.71 1.25
CA ARG A 375 7.33 -23.67 0.23
C ARG A 375 5.97 -23.43 0.86
N GLY A 376 4.99 -23.15 0.01
CA GLY A 376 3.60 -22.96 0.41
C GLY A 376 3.40 -21.64 1.12
N PHE A 377 4.06 -20.58 0.61
CA PHE A 377 3.93 -19.23 1.16
C PHE A 377 2.49 -18.76 1.06
N LYS A 378 1.99 -18.17 2.16
CA LYS A 378 0.63 -17.66 2.25
C LYS A 378 0.54 -16.55 3.28
N VAL A 379 -0.08 -15.42 2.93
CA VAL A 379 -0.39 -14.36 3.89
C VAL A 379 -1.81 -14.54 4.39
N ILE A 380 -1.98 -14.63 5.71
CA ILE A 380 -3.24 -14.96 6.37
C ILE A 380 -3.59 -13.86 7.38
N PRO A 381 -4.69 -13.10 7.20
CA PRO A 381 -5.19 -12.17 8.20
C PRO A 381 -5.60 -12.89 9.49
N PHE A 382 -5.37 -12.29 10.65
CA PHE A 382 -5.78 -12.89 11.94
C PHE A 382 -7.30 -12.94 12.12
N SER A 383 -8.07 -12.18 11.36
CA SER A 383 -9.53 -12.30 11.30
C SER A 383 -10.01 -13.43 10.38
N ASN A 384 -9.14 -14.04 9.59
CA ASN A 384 -9.47 -15.18 8.75
C ASN A 384 -9.42 -16.48 9.56
N SER A 385 -10.46 -17.31 9.48
CA SER A 385 -10.54 -18.59 10.22
C SER A 385 -9.42 -19.58 9.90
N GLU A 386 -8.80 -19.48 8.71
CA GLU A 386 -7.64 -20.30 8.34
C GLU A 386 -6.45 -20.13 9.29
N ILE A 387 -6.34 -19.00 10.00
CA ILE A 387 -5.21 -18.77 10.93
C ILE A 387 -5.05 -19.90 11.95
N LYS A 388 -6.15 -20.54 12.34
CA LYS A 388 -6.16 -21.68 13.30
C LYS A 388 -5.38 -22.89 12.79
N ASP A 389 -5.39 -23.11 11.49
CA ASP A 389 -4.74 -24.25 10.85
C ASP A 389 -3.23 -24.04 10.68
N TYR A 390 -2.78 -22.78 10.57
CA TYR A 390 -1.41 -22.41 10.27
C TYR A 390 -0.62 -21.89 11.48
N LEU A 391 -1.31 -21.34 12.49
CA LEU A 391 -0.70 -20.79 13.70
C LEU A 391 -1.51 -21.22 14.95
N PRO A 392 -1.27 -22.43 15.50
CA PRO A 392 -2.09 -22.96 16.60
C PRO A 392 -2.16 -22.06 17.85
N ASN A 393 -1.10 -21.27 18.12
CA ASN A 393 -1.03 -20.31 19.22
C ASN A 393 -1.39 -18.87 18.80
N TYR A 394 -2.20 -18.69 17.72
CA TYR A 394 -2.52 -17.38 17.15
C TYR A 394 -3.09 -16.38 18.16
N LYS A 395 -3.89 -16.81 19.14
CA LYS A 395 -4.43 -15.91 20.17
C LYS A 395 -3.36 -15.32 21.07
N GLN A 396 -2.33 -16.10 21.43
CA GLN A 396 -1.19 -15.62 22.21
C GLN A 396 -0.38 -14.61 21.38
N VAL A 397 -0.07 -14.95 20.13
CA VAL A 397 0.64 -14.07 19.20
C VAL A 397 -0.15 -12.79 19.00
N TYR A 398 -1.45 -12.88 18.76
CA TYR A 398 -2.33 -11.71 18.63
C TYR A 398 -2.23 -10.76 19.83
N ASN A 399 -2.37 -11.28 21.05
CA ASN A 399 -2.30 -10.45 22.26
C ASN A 399 -0.94 -9.75 22.40
N THR A 400 0.16 -10.48 22.16
CA THR A 400 1.52 -9.89 22.19
C THR A 400 1.68 -8.74 21.20
N TYR A 401 1.25 -8.92 19.95
CA TYR A 401 1.46 -7.90 18.91
C TYR A 401 0.44 -6.77 18.98
N LYS A 402 -0.77 -7.01 19.49
CA LYS A 402 -1.72 -5.95 19.83
C LYS A 402 -1.12 -4.97 20.85
N GLU A 403 -0.47 -5.47 21.90
CA GLU A 403 0.22 -4.63 22.90
C GLU A 403 1.35 -3.79 22.28
N ILE A 404 2.09 -4.35 21.31
CA ILE A 404 3.14 -3.63 20.60
C ILE A 404 2.54 -2.50 19.76
N VAL A 405 1.50 -2.77 18.98
CA VAL A 405 0.80 -1.74 18.17
C VAL A 405 0.30 -0.60 19.03
N GLN A 406 -0.26 -0.90 20.21
CA GLN A 406 -0.87 0.05 21.15
C GLN A 406 0.12 0.70 22.13
N LYS A 407 1.41 0.40 22.05
CA LYS A 407 2.40 0.78 23.07
C LYS A 407 2.54 2.29 23.29
N LEU A 408 2.40 3.10 22.26
CA LEU A 408 2.48 4.56 22.32
C LEU A 408 1.11 5.24 22.44
N ASP A 409 0.04 4.57 22.06
CA ASP A 409 -1.32 5.06 22.15
C ASP A 409 -2.31 3.88 22.31
N SER A 410 -2.83 3.72 23.51
CA SER A 410 -3.77 2.63 23.84
C SER A 410 -5.14 2.75 23.14
N ASN A 411 -5.45 3.90 22.53
CA ASN A 411 -6.70 4.11 21.80
C ASN A 411 -6.61 3.64 20.33
N ILE A 412 -5.43 3.27 19.87
CA ILE A 412 -5.26 2.70 18.51
C ILE A 412 -6.06 1.40 18.43
N TYR A 413 -7.00 1.37 17.50
CA TYR A 413 -7.83 0.19 17.29
C TYR A 413 -7.03 -0.92 16.58
N VAL A 414 -7.08 -2.12 17.13
CA VAL A 414 -6.56 -3.35 16.52
C VAL A 414 -7.72 -4.30 16.36
N LYS A 415 -7.96 -4.72 15.12
CA LYS A 415 -9.06 -5.62 14.76
C LYS A 415 -8.90 -6.96 15.46
N GLU A 416 -9.99 -7.44 16.07
CA GLU A 416 -9.96 -8.68 16.82
C GLU A 416 -9.67 -9.90 15.91
N THR A 417 -8.94 -10.86 16.47
CA THR A 417 -8.74 -12.16 15.82
C THR A 417 -10.01 -13.00 15.86
N VAL A 418 -10.05 -14.06 15.06
CA VAL A 418 -11.15 -15.05 15.13
C VAL A 418 -11.22 -15.72 16.51
N ASP A 419 -12.42 -16.10 16.94
CA ASP A 419 -12.70 -16.82 18.19
C ASP A 419 -12.17 -18.27 18.20
#